data_11783b6f2afe45e4101c764a5395cb0c
#
_entry.id   11783b6f2afe45e4101c764a5395cb0c
#
_cell.length_a   1.000
_cell.length_b   1.000
_cell.length_c   1.000
_cell.angle_alpha   90.00
_cell.angle_beta   90.00
_cell.angle_gamma   90.00
#
_symmetry.space_group_name_H-M   'P 1'
#
loop_
_entity.id
_entity.type
_entity.pdbx_description
1 polymer ?
#
loop_
_entity_poly.entity_id
_entity_poly.type
_entity_poly.pdbx_seq_one_letter_code
_entity_poly.pdbx_strand_id
1 'polypeptide(L)'
;MNEIQKERKQKMDKLIEILEEIKPGVDYETCDTLIDDGLLDSFAILSIVSELQDEFDISITPAEIVPENFNSAAALWEMVCRLKG
;
A
#
# COMPACT_ATOMS: atom_id res chain seq x y z
N MET A 1 -4.78 -2.55 -25.18
CA MET A 1 -4.18 -2.28 -23.88
C MET A 1 -2.68 -2.25 -24.04
N ASN A 2 -2.03 -1.21 -23.56
CA ASN A 2 -0.59 -1.10 -23.75
C ASN A 2 0.18 -1.74 -22.58
N GLU A 3 1.48 -1.94 -22.77
CA GLU A 3 2.33 -2.61 -21.79
C GLU A 3 2.48 -1.81 -20.50
N ILE A 4 2.43 -0.50 -20.58
CA ILE A 4 2.58 0.37 -19.40
C ILE A 4 1.44 0.14 -18.43
N GLN A 5 0.19 0.06 -18.93
CA GLN A 5 -0.96 -0.21 -18.09
C GLN A 5 -0.90 -1.61 -17.46
N LYS A 6 -0.40 -2.58 -18.21
CA LYS A 6 -0.24 -3.94 -17.71
C LYS A 6 0.78 -3.99 -16.58
N GLU A 7 1.90 -3.29 -16.71
CA GLU A 7 2.90 -3.21 -15.66
C GLU A 7 2.35 -2.57 -14.39
N ARG A 8 1.62 -1.47 -14.52
CA ARG A 8 1.03 -0.78 -13.37
C ARG A 8 0.07 -1.69 -12.63
N LYS A 9 -0.76 -2.43 -13.37
CA LYS A 9 -1.71 -3.34 -12.77
C LYS A 9 -0.99 -4.45 -12.01
N GLN A 10 0.08 -5.02 -12.57
CA GLN A 10 0.85 -6.05 -11.91
C GLN A 10 1.50 -5.56 -10.62
N LYS A 11 2.01 -4.34 -10.60
CA LYS A 11 2.63 -3.75 -9.41
C LYS A 11 1.60 -3.43 -8.35
N MET A 12 0.43 -2.97 -8.76
CA MET A 12 -0.67 -2.73 -7.84
C MET A 12 -1.17 -4.04 -7.24
N ASP A 13 -1.24 -5.09 -8.05
CA ASP A 13 -1.61 -6.43 -7.56
C ASP A 13 -0.59 -6.92 -6.53
N LYS A 14 0.68 -6.63 -6.72
CA LYS A 14 1.72 -7.00 -5.76
C LYS A 14 1.53 -6.27 -4.43
N LEU A 15 1.19 -4.99 -4.50
CA LEU A 15 0.88 -4.22 -3.31
C LEU A 15 -0.28 -4.85 -2.54
N ILE A 16 -1.34 -5.20 -3.24
CA ILE A 16 -2.52 -5.82 -2.63
C ILE A 16 -2.17 -7.19 -2.03
N GLU A 17 -1.33 -7.98 -2.69
CA GLU A 17 -0.84 -9.24 -2.14
C GLU A 17 -0.15 -9.04 -0.80
N ILE A 18 0.69 -8.03 -0.70
CA ILE A 18 1.40 -7.70 0.53
C ILE A 18 0.40 -7.36 1.63
N LEU A 19 -0.60 -6.54 1.32
CA LEU A 19 -1.64 -6.18 2.28
C LEU A 19 -2.43 -7.40 2.74
N GLU A 20 -2.77 -8.29 1.83
CA GLU A 20 -3.52 -9.50 2.16
C GLU A 20 -2.72 -10.47 3.03
N GLU A 21 -1.42 -10.53 2.85
CA GLU A 21 -0.57 -11.35 3.71
C GLU A 21 -0.50 -10.82 5.13
N ILE A 22 -0.47 -9.50 5.27
CA ILE A 22 -0.36 -8.86 6.57
C ILE A 22 -1.72 -8.83 7.28
N LYS A 23 -2.77 -8.49 6.54
CA LYS A 23 -4.12 -8.40 7.09
C LYS A 23 -5.10 -8.99 6.10
N PRO A 24 -5.36 -10.30 6.16
CA PRO A 24 -6.31 -10.95 5.25
C PRO A 24 -7.77 -10.61 5.59
N GLY A 25 -8.64 -10.81 4.63
CA GLY A 25 -10.07 -10.64 4.85
C GLY A 25 -10.58 -9.22 4.65
N VAL A 26 -9.77 -8.31 4.11
CA VAL A 26 -10.16 -6.94 3.81
C VAL A 26 -10.26 -6.78 2.30
N ASP A 27 -11.29 -6.08 1.84
CA ASP A 27 -11.44 -5.78 0.40
C ASP A 27 -10.65 -4.52 0.06
N TYR A 28 -9.37 -4.71 -0.22
CA TYR A 28 -8.46 -3.59 -0.46
C TYR A 28 -8.76 -2.82 -1.75
N GLU A 29 -9.48 -3.43 -2.67
CA GLU A 29 -9.82 -2.76 -3.93
C GLU A 29 -10.89 -1.71 -3.77
N THR A 30 -11.76 -1.86 -2.78
CA THR A 30 -12.89 -0.94 -2.57
C THR A 30 -12.82 -0.16 -1.27
N CYS A 31 -12.07 -0.64 -0.28
CA CYS A 31 -12.01 0.01 1.03
C CYS A 31 -11.10 1.24 1.00
N ASP A 32 -11.60 2.37 1.44
CA ASP A 32 -10.84 3.62 1.53
C ASP A 32 -10.77 4.17 2.95
N THR A 33 -11.10 3.33 3.95
CA THR A 33 -11.09 3.71 5.36
C THR A 33 -10.29 2.71 6.20
N LEU A 34 -9.19 2.20 5.64
CA LEU A 34 -8.38 1.20 6.33
C LEU A 34 -7.89 1.66 7.70
N ILE A 35 -7.49 2.91 7.80
CA ILE A 35 -7.05 3.49 9.07
C ILE A 35 -8.25 3.98 9.88
N ASP A 36 -9.16 4.71 9.24
CA ASP A 36 -10.30 5.31 9.94
C ASP A 36 -11.20 4.27 10.58
N ASP A 37 -11.37 3.11 9.95
CA ASP A 37 -12.17 2.01 10.49
C ASP A 37 -11.37 1.07 11.39
N GLY A 38 -10.09 1.36 11.59
CA GLY A 38 -9.24 0.54 12.46
C GLY A 38 -8.90 -0.82 11.90
N LEU A 39 -8.97 -1.00 10.59
CA LEU A 39 -8.64 -2.27 9.95
C LEU A 39 -7.14 -2.54 9.97
N LEU A 40 -6.32 -1.48 9.94
CA LEU A 40 -4.88 -1.58 10.05
C LEU A 40 -4.44 -0.98 11.38
N ASP A 41 -3.84 -1.79 12.24
CA ASP A 41 -3.27 -1.31 13.50
C ASP A 41 -1.79 -0.92 13.30
N SER A 42 -1.15 -0.50 14.39
CA SER A 42 0.25 -0.05 14.35
C SER A 42 1.20 -1.14 13.87
N PHE A 43 0.97 -2.37 14.28
CA PHE A 43 1.80 -3.49 13.83
C PHE A 43 1.63 -3.75 12.34
N ALA A 44 0.39 -3.70 11.86
CA ALA A 44 0.12 -3.88 10.44
C ALA A 44 0.78 -2.78 9.62
N ILE A 45 0.68 -1.53 10.08
CA ILE A 45 1.30 -0.39 9.40
C ILE A 45 2.82 -0.56 9.31
N LEU A 46 3.45 -0.95 10.41
CA LEU A 46 4.90 -1.16 10.42
C LEU A 46 5.32 -2.30 9.49
N SER A 47 4.54 -3.37 9.48
CA SER A 47 4.79 -4.49 8.57
C SER A 47 4.65 -4.07 7.11
N ILE A 48 3.60 -3.29 6.81
CA ILE A 48 3.38 -2.77 5.46
C ILE A 48 4.56 -1.90 5.02
N VAL A 49 4.99 -0.98 5.88
CA VAL A 49 6.12 -0.11 5.59
C VAL A 49 7.37 -0.92 5.25
N SER A 50 7.67 -1.90 6.08
CA SER A 50 8.85 -2.75 5.89
C SER A 50 8.79 -3.51 4.55
N GLU A 51 7.64 -4.11 4.27
CA GLU A 51 7.46 -4.89 3.05
C GLU A 51 7.51 -4.01 1.80
N LEU A 52 6.91 -2.82 1.85
CA LEU A 52 6.90 -1.91 0.71
C LEU A 52 8.31 -1.38 0.42
N GLN A 53 9.06 -1.04 1.45
CA GLN A 53 10.43 -0.59 1.28
C GLN A 53 11.29 -1.67 0.61
N ASP A 54 11.10 -2.90 1.03
CA ASP A 54 11.86 -4.03 0.51
C ASP A 54 11.44 -4.36 -0.92
N GLU A 55 10.15 -4.46 -1.17
CA GLU A 55 9.63 -4.88 -2.48
C GLU A 55 9.84 -3.83 -3.57
N PHE A 56 9.64 -2.57 -3.25
CA PHE A 56 9.68 -1.49 -4.25
C PHE A 56 10.96 -0.65 -4.18
N ASP A 57 11.87 -1.00 -3.29
CA ASP A 57 13.15 -0.31 -3.11
C ASP A 57 12.96 1.19 -2.89
N ILE A 58 12.15 1.52 -1.89
CA ILE A 58 11.85 2.90 -1.51
C ILE A 58 12.13 3.09 -0.03
N SER A 59 12.21 4.36 0.40
CA SER A 59 12.31 4.72 1.82
C SER A 59 11.05 5.45 2.23
N ILE A 60 10.36 4.91 3.23
CA ILE A 60 9.15 5.52 3.76
C ILE A 60 9.51 6.17 5.10
N THR A 61 9.59 7.50 5.11
CA THR A 61 9.92 8.23 6.34
C THR A 61 8.69 8.36 7.23
N PRO A 62 8.88 8.65 8.53
CA PRO A 62 7.73 8.85 9.42
C PRO A 62 6.75 9.92 8.95
N ALA A 63 7.23 10.93 8.21
CA ALA A 63 6.36 11.98 7.67
C ALA A 63 5.34 11.43 6.68
N GLU A 64 5.62 10.30 6.05
CA GLU A 64 4.70 9.65 5.10
C GLU A 64 3.67 8.77 5.79
N ILE A 65 3.88 8.43 7.06
CA ILE A 65 2.99 7.53 7.79
C ILE A 65 1.84 8.34 8.38
N VAL A 66 0.91 8.71 7.52
CA VAL A 66 -0.28 9.49 7.89
C VAL A 66 -1.51 8.75 7.34
N PRO A 67 -2.69 8.94 7.96
CA PRO A 67 -3.90 8.21 7.52
C PRO A 67 -4.22 8.39 6.03
N GLU A 68 -4.01 9.58 5.50
CA GLU A 68 -4.30 9.87 4.09
C GLU A 68 -3.54 8.96 3.14
N ASN A 69 -2.34 8.53 3.53
CA ASN A 69 -1.52 7.66 2.68
C ASN A 69 -1.83 6.18 2.88
N PHE A 70 -2.50 5.82 3.98
CA PHE A 70 -2.70 4.41 4.35
C PHE A 70 -4.16 3.99 4.39
N ASN A 71 -5.09 4.88 4.06
CA ASN A 71 -6.52 4.58 4.12
C ASN A 71 -7.01 3.68 2.99
N SER A 72 -6.27 3.58 1.91
CA SER A 72 -6.66 2.72 0.78
C SER A 72 -5.44 2.17 0.08
N ALA A 73 -5.63 1.09 -0.66
CA ALA A 73 -4.57 0.55 -1.50
C ALA A 73 -4.16 1.55 -2.57
N ALA A 74 -5.12 2.30 -3.11
CA ALA A 74 -4.82 3.34 -4.09
C ALA A 74 -3.93 4.43 -3.51
N ALA A 75 -4.21 4.87 -2.28
CA ALA A 75 -3.39 5.89 -1.61
C ALA A 75 -1.98 5.36 -1.34
N LEU A 76 -1.87 4.12 -0.91
CA LEU A 76 -0.57 3.48 -0.70
C LEU A 76 0.22 3.40 -2.01
N TRP A 77 -0.46 3.03 -3.08
CA TRP A 77 0.17 2.94 -4.39
C TRP A 77 0.67 4.30 -4.88
N GLU A 78 -0.13 5.35 -4.69
CA GLU A 78 0.29 6.71 -5.03
C GLU A 78 1.53 7.13 -4.26
N MET A 79 1.57 6.78 -2.96
CA MET A 79 2.75 7.06 -2.14
C MET A 79 3.98 6.32 -2.66
N VAL A 80 3.84 5.04 -2.99
CA VAL A 80 4.93 4.23 -3.54
C VAL A 80 5.44 4.86 -4.84
N CYS A 81 4.54 5.23 -5.74
CA CYS A 81 4.93 5.83 -7.02
C CYS A 81 5.65 7.16 -6.82
N ARG A 82 5.18 7.98 -5.88
CA ARG A 82 5.80 9.27 -5.58
C ARG A 82 7.21 9.08 -5.01
N LEU A 83 7.38 8.10 -4.14
CA LEU A 83 8.68 7.84 -3.51
C LEU A 83 9.67 7.16 -4.46
N LYS A 84 9.18 6.41 -5.43
CA LYS A 84 10.04 5.85 -6.45
C LYS A 84 10.58 6.92 -7.40
N GLY A 85 9.88 8.02 -7.46
CA GLY A 85 10.24 9.10 -8.35
C GLY A 85 9.83 8.85 -9.76
#